data_d8b9a66068ac5955889e14b61cec0a9e
#
_entry.id   d8b9a66068ac5955889e14b61cec0a9e
#
_cell.length_a   1.000
_cell.length_b   1.000
_cell.length_c   1.000
_cell.angle_alpha   90.00
_cell.angle_beta   90.00
_cell.angle_gamma   90.00
#
_symmetry.space_group_name_H-M   'P 1'
#
loop_
_entity.id
_entity.type
_entity.pdbx_description
1 polymer ?
#
loop_
_entity_poly.entity_id
_entity_poly.type
_entity_poly.pdbx_seq_one_letter_code
_entity_poly.pdbx_strand_id
1 'polypeptide(L)'
;MKSFEKFAASGRELTREEQIEAAWDNVPALFGYTILKLDCHGRLISRYEYGKCSTLGWKIDHVIPVCFGGTDAPWNLRARHHTGNRPTGRVGTARARKLDL
;
A
#
# COMPACT_ATOMS: atom_id res chain seq x y z
N MET A 1 -10.33 4.88 -15.20
CA MET A 1 -9.68 3.60 -15.51
C MET A 1 -8.70 3.24 -14.41
N LYS A 2 -8.71 2.02 -13.98
CA LYS A 2 -7.75 1.56 -12.99
C LYS A 2 -6.40 1.27 -13.64
N SER A 3 -5.31 1.49 -12.91
CA SER A 3 -3.99 1.36 -13.49
C SER A 3 -3.65 -0.07 -13.90
N PHE A 4 -4.22 -1.08 -13.23
CA PHE A 4 -3.92 -2.46 -13.61
C PHE A 4 -4.49 -2.80 -14.99
N GLU A 5 -5.58 -2.18 -15.41
CA GLU A 5 -6.11 -2.36 -16.75
C GLU A 5 -5.18 -1.76 -17.80
N LYS A 6 -4.61 -0.61 -17.46
CA LYS A 6 -3.69 0.10 -18.32
C LYS A 6 -2.40 -0.69 -18.57
N PHE A 7 -1.85 -1.30 -17.52
CA PHE A 7 -0.58 -2.00 -17.64
C PHE A 7 -0.73 -3.45 -18.09
N ALA A 8 -1.85 -4.09 -17.76
CA ALA A 8 -2.06 -5.49 -18.11
C ALA A 8 -2.01 -5.74 -19.60
N ALA A 9 -2.40 -4.75 -20.40
CA ALA A 9 -2.42 -4.89 -21.85
C ALA A 9 -1.05 -5.03 -22.47
N SER A 10 0.01 -4.64 -21.76
CA SER A 10 1.37 -4.66 -22.30
C SER A 10 2.01 -6.06 -22.29
N GLY A 11 1.57 -6.94 -21.39
CA GLY A 11 2.14 -8.28 -21.26
C GLY A 11 3.55 -8.32 -20.75
N ARG A 12 4.07 -7.24 -20.19
CA ARG A 12 5.43 -7.16 -19.68
C ARG A 12 5.44 -6.89 -18.18
N GLU A 13 6.59 -7.08 -17.57
CA GLU A 13 6.76 -6.73 -16.16
C GLU A 13 6.67 -5.21 -16.00
N LEU A 14 6.10 -4.80 -14.87
CA LEU A 14 5.99 -3.39 -14.57
C LEU A 14 7.33 -2.81 -14.11
N THR A 15 7.60 -1.59 -14.53
CA THR A 15 8.72 -0.84 -13.96
C THR A 15 8.36 -0.45 -12.53
N ARG A 16 9.36 0.02 -11.78
CA ARG A 16 9.10 0.47 -10.41
C ARG A 16 8.06 1.60 -10.38
N GLU A 17 8.19 2.54 -11.31
CA GLU A 17 7.24 3.65 -11.38
C GLU A 17 5.83 3.18 -11.67
N GLU A 18 5.69 2.20 -12.55
CA GLU A 18 4.38 1.63 -12.86
C GLU A 18 3.80 0.89 -11.67
N GLN A 19 4.64 0.19 -10.91
CA GLN A 19 4.20 -0.50 -9.70
C GLN A 19 3.71 0.50 -8.66
N ILE A 20 4.44 1.61 -8.49
CA ILE A 20 4.05 2.66 -7.56
C ILE A 20 2.68 3.23 -7.95
N GLU A 21 2.52 3.52 -9.24
CA GLU A 21 1.25 4.06 -9.74
C GLU A 21 0.11 3.07 -9.55
N ALA A 22 0.33 1.80 -9.87
CA ALA A 22 -0.70 0.78 -9.72
C ALA A 22 -1.11 0.61 -8.26
N ALA A 23 -0.12 0.55 -7.37
CA ALA A 23 -0.39 0.39 -5.95
C ALA A 23 -1.18 1.58 -5.41
N TRP A 24 -0.82 2.80 -5.82
CA TRP A 24 -1.55 3.99 -5.38
C TRP A 24 -2.97 4.01 -5.91
N ASP A 25 -3.14 3.71 -7.19
CA ASP A 25 -4.45 3.79 -7.83
C ASP A 25 -5.43 2.73 -7.29
N ASN A 26 -4.91 1.62 -6.75
CA ASN A 26 -5.75 0.58 -6.19
C ASN A 26 -6.30 0.91 -4.81
N VAL A 27 -5.83 1.99 -4.20
CA VAL A 27 -6.37 2.46 -2.92
C VAL A 27 -7.47 3.48 -3.20
N PRO A 28 -8.64 3.35 -2.56
CA PRO A 28 -9.75 4.29 -2.82
C PRO A 28 -9.39 5.73 -2.50
N ALA A 29 -9.94 6.65 -3.25
CA ALA A 29 -9.74 8.07 -3.03
C ALA A 29 -10.38 8.50 -1.71
N LEU A 30 -9.75 9.45 -1.03
CA LEU A 30 -10.27 10.03 0.20
C LEU A 30 -10.96 11.34 -0.16
N PHE A 31 -12.29 11.36 -0.11
CA PHE A 31 -13.10 12.55 -0.37
C PHE A 31 -12.74 13.25 -1.70
N GLY A 32 -12.33 12.48 -2.72
CA GLY A 32 -11.96 13.06 -4.01
C GLY A 32 -10.54 13.59 -4.11
N TYR A 33 -9.77 13.55 -3.03
CA TYR A 33 -8.36 13.94 -3.11
C TYR A 33 -7.57 12.90 -3.89
N THR A 34 -6.58 13.36 -4.67
CA THR A 34 -5.74 12.47 -5.47
C THR A 34 -4.39 12.21 -4.84
N ILE A 35 -3.95 13.06 -3.91
CA ILE A 35 -2.62 12.96 -3.31
C ILE A 35 -2.64 12.51 -1.85
N LEU A 36 -3.82 12.38 -1.25
CA LEU A 36 -3.97 11.86 0.11
C LEU A 36 -4.98 10.73 0.08
N LYS A 37 -4.63 9.62 0.72
CA LYS A 37 -5.50 8.45 0.80
C LYS A 37 -5.32 7.78 2.16
N LEU A 38 -6.26 6.92 2.51
CA LEU A 38 -6.11 6.05 3.68
C LEU A 38 -5.77 4.65 3.20
N ASP A 39 -4.81 4.01 3.85
CA ASP A 39 -4.49 2.64 3.51
C ASP A 39 -5.53 1.68 4.11
N CYS A 40 -5.32 0.37 3.93
CA CYS A 40 -6.29 -0.63 4.38
C CYS A 40 -6.45 -0.67 5.90
N HIS A 41 -5.55 -0.04 6.64
CA HIS A 41 -5.62 0.04 8.10
C HIS A 41 -6.03 1.43 8.56
N GLY A 42 -6.46 2.30 7.66
CA GLY A 42 -6.92 3.63 8.00
C GLY A 42 -5.82 4.63 8.29
N ARG A 43 -4.58 4.33 7.92
CA ARG A 43 -3.47 5.25 8.09
C ARG A 43 -3.37 6.17 6.88
N LEU A 44 -3.17 7.46 7.14
CA LEU A 44 -3.06 8.45 6.09
C LEU A 44 -1.72 8.35 5.37
N ILE A 45 -1.76 8.36 4.04
CA ILE A 45 -0.56 8.30 3.19
C ILE A 45 -0.65 9.39 2.13
N SER A 46 0.53 9.86 1.67
CA SER A 46 0.61 10.88 0.63
C SER A 46 1.31 10.32 -0.60
N ARG A 47 0.77 10.64 -1.78
CA ARG A 47 1.32 10.14 -3.05
C ARG A 47 2.81 10.42 -3.19
N TYR A 48 3.26 11.56 -2.69
CA TYR A 48 4.65 11.99 -2.86
C TYR A 48 5.60 11.50 -1.79
N GLU A 49 5.10 10.70 -0.84
CA GLU A 49 5.91 10.20 0.27
C GLU A 49 6.29 8.73 0.10
N TYR A 50 6.22 8.23 -1.12
CA TYR A 50 6.60 6.84 -1.38
C TYR A 50 8.05 6.57 -0.96
N GLY A 51 8.25 5.48 -0.23
CA GLY A 51 9.59 5.04 0.18
C GLY A 51 10.17 5.76 1.37
N LYS A 52 9.42 6.69 1.97
CA LYS A 52 9.89 7.46 3.11
C LYS A 52 9.33 6.92 4.41
N CYS A 53 10.09 7.09 5.49
CA CYS A 53 9.65 6.72 6.84
C CYS A 53 9.03 7.92 7.55
N SER A 54 8.39 8.80 6.80
CA SER A 54 7.70 9.97 7.33
C SER A 54 6.30 9.61 7.82
N THR A 55 5.62 10.59 8.43
CA THR A 55 4.27 10.38 8.93
C THR A 55 3.30 9.90 7.85
N LEU A 56 3.50 10.35 6.61
CA LEU A 56 2.64 10.00 5.48
C LEU A 56 3.33 9.06 4.50
N GLY A 57 4.46 8.47 4.90
CA GLY A 57 5.24 7.61 4.03
C GLY A 57 4.56 6.26 3.83
N TRP A 58 4.78 5.69 2.65
CA TRP A 58 4.16 4.42 2.30
C TRP A 58 5.06 3.61 1.39
N LYS A 59 4.70 2.37 1.23
CA LYS A 59 5.40 1.46 0.33
C LYS A 59 4.39 0.51 -0.30
N ILE A 60 4.85 -0.23 -1.30
CA ILE A 60 4.01 -1.18 -2.02
C ILE A 60 3.84 -2.44 -1.17
N ASP A 61 2.62 -2.91 -1.07
CA ASP A 61 2.27 -4.14 -0.37
C ASP A 61 1.50 -5.04 -1.31
N HIS A 62 1.59 -6.35 -1.09
CA HIS A 62 0.87 -7.34 -1.89
C HIS A 62 -0.42 -7.72 -1.19
N VAL A 63 -1.54 -7.67 -1.92
CA VAL A 63 -2.83 -8.10 -1.38
C VAL A 63 -2.77 -9.59 -1.05
N ILE A 64 -2.29 -10.40 -2.00
CA ILE A 64 -1.98 -11.79 -1.74
C ILE A 64 -0.48 -11.86 -1.48
N PRO A 65 -0.05 -12.25 -0.28
CA PRO A 65 1.38 -12.29 0.05
C PRO A 65 2.15 -13.20 -0.88
N VAL A 66 3.41 -12.83 -1.12
CA VAL A 66 4.28 -13.62 -1.99
C VAL A 66 4.41 -15.05 -1.50
N CYS A 67 4.47 -15.26 -0.18
CA CYS A 67 4.58 -16.61 0.41
C CYS A 67 3.33 -17.46 0.16
N PHE A 68 2.22 -16.85 -0.25
CA PHE A 68 1.00 -17.57 -0.62
C PHE A 68 0.75 -17.53 -2.12
N GLY A 69 1.78 -17.26 -2.91
CA GLY A 69 1.67 -17.27 -4.36
C GLY A 69 1.33 -15.92 -4.99
N GLY A 70 1.36 -14.85 -4.21
CA GLY A 70 1.11 -13.52 -4.75
C GLY A 70 2.20 -13.07 -5.69
N THR A 71 1.82 -12.36 -6.76
CA THR A 71 2.73 -11.88 -7.77
C THR A 71 2.76 -10.36 -7.78
N ASP A 72 3.61 -9.78 -8.63
CA ASP A 72 3.69 -8.34 -8.83
C ASP A 72 2.71 -7.83 -9.88
N ALA A 73 1.66 -8.60 -10.16
CA ALA A 73 0.61 -8.15 -11.08
C ALA A 73 -0.02 -6.87 -10.53
N PRO A 74 -0.39 -5.92 -11.41
CA PRO A 74 -0.89 -4.62 -10.95
C PRO A 74 -2.08 -4.74 -10.00
N TRP A 75 -2.98 -5.70 -10.23
CA TRP A 75 -4.15 -5.87 -9.38
C TRP A 75 -3.80 -6.34 -7.97
N ASN A 76 -2.60 -6.91 -7.78
CA ASN A 76 -2.17 -7.46 -6.50
C ASN A 76 -1.36 -6.46 -5.66
N LEU A 77 -1.16 -5.25 -6.15
CA LEU A 77 -0.37 -4.24 -5.47
C LEU A 77 -1.27 -3.22 -4.81
N ARG A 78 -0.87 -2.74 -3.63
CA ARG A 78 -1.61 -1.67 -2.96
C ARG A 78 -0.61 -0.81 -2.19
N ALA A 79 -0.98 0.46 -2.00
CA ALA A 79 -0.19 1.36 -1.17
C ALA A 79 -0.52 1.10 0.29
N ARG A 80 0.51 1.07 1.12
CA ARG A 80 0.34 0.81 2.54
C ARG A 80 1.33 1.63 3.32
N HIS A 81 0.90 2.19 4.45
CA HIS A 81 1.77 3.00 5.29
C HIS A 81 3.03 2.19 5.63
N HIS A 82 4.17 2.88 5.74
CA HIS A 82 5.46 2.21 5.91
C HIS A 82 5.53 1.41 7.21
N THR A 83 4.67 1.70 8.17
CA THR A 83 4.64 0.91 9.41
C THR A 83 4.11 -0.51 9.17
N GLY A 84 3.45 -0.72 8.03
CA GLY A 84 3.06 -2.07 7.61
C GLY A 84 2.12 -2.75 8.56
N ASN A 85 2.48 -3.95 8.98
CA ASN A 85 1.63 -4.77 9.84
C ASN A 85 1.74 -4.43 11.31
N ARG A 86 2.51 -3.43 11.67
CA ARG A 86 2.65 -3.08 13.07
C ARG A 86 1.33 -2.62 13.64
N PRO A 87 0.99 -3.05 14.87
CA PRO A 87 -0.20 -2.54 15.51
C PRO A 87 -0.13 -1.03 15.64
N THR A 88 -1.25 -0.40 15.48
CA THR A 88 -1.30 1.04 15.69
C THR A 88 -1.41 1.33 17.19
N GLY A 89 -0.59 2.13 17.64
CA GLY A 89 -0.65 2.51 19.03
C GLY A 89 0.11 1.61 19.96
N ARG A 90 -0.15 0.87 19.65
CA ARG A 90 -0.03 0.36 20.24
C ARG A 90 0.20 -0.05 20.61
N VAL A 91 0.11 -0.14 20.89
CA VAL A 91 0.29 -0.64 20.82
C VAL A 91 0.35 -1.31 20.97
N GLY A 92 0.10 -1.46 21.40
CA GLY A 92 0.07 -1.88 21.15
C GLY A 92 0.24 -2.70 21.34
N THR A 93 -0.02 -2.74 21.83
CA THR A 93 0.02 -3.45 21.65
C THR A 93 0.39 -4.14 21.81
N ALA A 94 0.50 -4.09 22.53
CA ALA A 94 0.74 -4.60 22.35
C ALA A 94 0.97 -5.20 22.62
N ARG A 95 0.81 -5.03 23.10
CA ARG A 95 0.74 -5.38 23.04
C ARG A 95 0.85 -5.93 22.98
N ALA A 96 0.77 -5.95 23.65
CA ALA A 96 0.60 -6.18 23.27
C ALA A 96 0.92 -6.78 23.49
N ARG A 97 1.04 -6.75 24.19
CA ARG A 97 1.09 -6.98 24.08
C ARG A 97 1.32 -7.56 24.33
N LYS A 98 1.41 -7.53 24.98
CA LYS A 98 1.30 -7.73 24.93
C LYS A 98 1.22 -8.17 24.91
N LEU A 99 1.09 -8.13 25.63
CA LEU A 99 0.78 -8.09 25.22
C LEU A 99 0.95 -8.38 25.33
N ASP A 100 1.03 -8.23 26.02
CA ASP A 100 0.99 -8.07 25.69
C ASP A 100 1.04 -8.20 25.78
N LEU A 101 0.93 -8.18 26.39
CA LEU A 101 0.67 -7.89 26.10
C LEU A 101 0.54 -7.95 26.01
#